data_c0952225ea83ce9d38b4845bc859147e
#
_entry.id   c0952225ea83ce9d38b4845bc859147e
#
_cell.length_a   1.000
_cell.length_b   1.000
_cell.length_c   1.000
_cell.angle_alpha   90.00
_cell.angle_beta   90.00
_cell.angle_gamma   90.00
#
_symmetry.space_group_name_H-M   'P 1'
#
loop_
_entity.id
_entity.type
_entity.pdbx_description
1 polymer ?
#
loop_
_entity_poly.entity_id
_entity_poly.type
_entity_poly.pdbx_seq_one_letter_code
_entity_poly.pdbx_strand_id
1 'polypeptide(L)'
;MWYKAYEIEEMRTKAPLARVVMAAKAAPPPRDFIGALKAGSRGGARPGLIAEVKKASPSKGVIQPDFDPVRIASAYETGGATCLSVLTDKKFFQGDFDFITQIRASGNSLPILAKEFVVEAYQLYRARAAGADAVLLIAAVLPNEDLRLLLSASRKVGLQVLVEVHTVAELERVLSLGEEALEGAMLGINNRDLGTFKVDLDVTRQIMASDAGKKALAAGKIVACESGVFTPADAAFAVENGCGALLVGESLVREGDPAAAVRALLA
;
A
#
# COMPACT_ATOMS: atom_id res chain seq x y z
N MET A 1 -13.65 -13.25 -1.22
CA MET A 1 -14.36 -11.97 -1.53
C MET A 1 -15.73 -11.88 -0.86
N TRP A 2 -16.57 -12.94 -0.82
CA TRP A 2 -17.89 -12.91 -0.17
C TRP A 2 -17.87 -12.42 1.30
N TYR A 3 -16.81 -12.78 2.06
CA TYR A 3 -16.66 -12.32 3.45
C TYR A 3 -16.49 -10.79 3.55
N LYS A 4 -15.78 -10.17 2.61
CA LYS A 4 -15.57 -8.72 2.62
C LYS A 4 -16.88 -7.97 2.40
N ALA A 5 -17.78 -8.46 1.55
CA ALA A 5 -19.11 -7.88 1.38
C ALA A 5 -19.91 -7.90 2.70
N TYR A 6 -19.87 -9.02 3.43
CA TYR A 6 -20.49 -9.10 4.74
C TYR A 6 -19.90 -8.12 5.77
N GLU A 7 -18.56 -8.03 5.84
CA GLU A 7 -17.86 -7.10 6.72
C GLU A 7 -18.20 -5.63 6.41
N ILE A 8 -18.32 -5.27 5.13
CA ILE A 8 -18.71 -3.92 4.73
C ILE A 8 -20.16 -3.61 5.16
N GLU A 9 -21.08 -4.58 5.07
CA GLU A 9 -22.44 -4.38 5.51
C GLU A 9 -22.52 -4.18 7.04
N GLU A 10 -21.72 -4.91 7.81
CA GLU A 10 -21.58 -4.64 9.25
C GLU A 10 -21.01 -3.24 9.52
N MET A 11 -20.01 -2.81 8.75
CA MET A 11 -19.46 -1.46 8.86
C MET A 11 -20.51 -0.39 8.54
N ARG A 12 -21.34 -0.60 7.52
CA ARG A 12 -22.43 0.32 7.15
C ARG A 12 -23.50 0.44 8.23
N THR A 13 -23.81 -0.66 8.90
CA THR A 13 -24.74 -0.66 10.02
C THR A 13 -24.22 0.19 11.18
N LYS A 14 -22.93 0.11 11.50
CA LYS A 14 -22.28 0.89 12.56
C LYS A 14 -22.01 2.35 12.17
N ALA A 15 -21.71 2.59 10.90
CA ALA A 15 -21.40 3.90 10.35
C ALA A 15 -22.04 4.06 8.96
N PRO A 16 -23.29 4.55 8.88
CA PRO A 16 -23.99 4.76 7.62
C PRO A 16 -23.20 5.62 6.64
N LEU A 17 -23.36 5.38 5.33
CA LEU A 17 -22.60 6.05 4.27
C LEU A 17 -22.59 7.58 4.41
N ALA A 18 -23.73 8.19 4.70
CA ALA A 18 -23.82 9.64 4.87
C ALA A 18 -22.87 10.16 5.97
N ARG A 19 -22.78 9.46 7.11
CA ARG A 19 -21.89 9.80 8.21
C ARG A 19 -20.43 9.68 7.79
N VAL A 20 -20.08 8.60 7.09
CA VAL A 20 -18.71 8.35 6.62
C VAL A 20 -18.28 9.37 5.57
N VAL A 21 -19.18 9.74 4.65
CA VAL A 21 -18.93 10.79 3.65
C VAL A 21 -18.71 12.15 4.33
N MET A 22 -19.49 12.51 5.34
CA MET A 22 -19.28 13.73 6.12
C MET A 22 -17.93 13.73 6.83
N ALA A 23 -17.55 12.62 7.47
CA ALA A 23 -16.26 12.49 8.13
C ALA A 23 -15.09 12.57 7.15
N ALA A 24 -15.21 11.94 5.97
CA ALA A 24 -14.20 12.03 4.92
C ALA A 24 -14.00 13.46 4.40
N LYS A 25 -15.09 14.22 4.25
CA LYS A 25 -15.04 15.64 3.84
C LYS A 25 -14.44 16.54 4.92
N ALA A 26 -14.66 16.22 6.18
CA ALA A 26 -14.14 16.98 7.33
C ALA A 26 -12.67 16.63 7.66
N ALA A 27 -12.14 15.53 7.12
CA ALA A 27 -10.76 15.12 7.36
C ALA A 27 -9.78 16.15 6.75
N PRO A 28 -8.61 16.39 7.38
CA PRO A 28 -7.57 17.27 6.84
C PRO A 28 -7.19 16.88 5.41
N PRO A 29 -6.73 17.81 4.55
CA PRO A 29 -6.30 17.46 3.19
C PRO A 29 -5.34 16.27 3.16
N PRO A 30 -5.45 15.35 2.19
CA PRO A 30 -4.53 14.23 2.10
C PRO A 30 -3.12 14.72 1.74
N ARG A 31 -2.12 14.00 2.24
CA ARG A 31 -0.70 14.23 1.92
C ARG A 31 -0.39 13.60 0.56
N ASP A 32 0.60 14.14 -0.13
CA ASP A 32 1.05 13.60 -1.41
C ASP A 32 1.91 12.33 -1.20
N PHE A 33 1.28 11.16 -1.21
CA PHE A 33 1.91 9.86 -1.00
C PHE A 33 2.92 9.53 -2.13
N ILE A 34 2.51 9.74 -3.39
CA ILE A 34 3.35 9.45 -4.56
C ILE A 34 4.48 10.45 -4.68
N GLY A 35 4.21 11.73 -4.43
CA GLY A 35 5.24 12.78 -4.42
C GLY A 35 6.28 12.55 -3.34
N ALA A 36 5.87 12.12 -2.15
CA ALA A 36 6.80 11.77 -1.08
C ALA A 36 7.73 10.61 -1.50
N LEU A 37 7.21 9.56 -2.14
CA LEU A 37 8.02 8.45 -2.64
C LEU A 37 9.00 8.90 -3.73
N LYS A 38 8.56 9.75 -4.67
CA LYS A 38 9.44 10.33 -5.71
C LYS A 38 10.57 11.15 -5.09
N ALA A 39 10.27 11.98 -4.10
CA ALA A 39 11.26 12.77 -3.38
C ALA A 39 12.19 11.88 -2.53
N GLY A 40 11.65 10.86 -1.87
CA GLY A 40 12.40 9.90 -1.05
C GLY A 40 13.35 9.02 -1.85
N SER A 41 13.07 8.79 -3.14
CA SER A 41 13.92 7.99 -4.02
C SER A 41 15.23 8.71 -4.45
N ARG A 42 15.44 9.95 -4.02
CA ARG A 42 16.65 10.74 -4.33
C ARG A 42 17.10 10.65 -5.79
N GLY A 43 16.17 10.80 -6.71
CA GLY A 43 16.48 10.72 -8.14
C GLY A 43 16.86 9.32 -8.63
N GLY A 44 16.41 8.28 -7.95
CA GLY A 44 16.70 6.87 -8.30
C GLY A 44 17.92 6.27 -7.60
N ALA A 45 18.65 7.05 -6.80
CA ALA A 45 19.84 6.55 -6.09
C ALA A 45 19.48 5.57 -4.94
N ARG A 46 18.26 5.67 -4.40
CA ARG A 46 17.73 4.72 -3.42
C ARG A 46 16.19 4.70 -3.52
N PRO A 47 15.53 3.57 -3.18
CA PRO A 47 14.06 3.50 -3.27
C PRO A 47 13.39 4.27 -2.13
N GLY A 48 12.18 4.82 -2.39
CA GLY A 48 11.29 5.26 -1.33
C GLY A 48 10.76 4.06 -0.53
N LEU A 49 10.74 4.13 0.80
CA LEU A 49 10.28 3.02 1.64
C LEU A 49 8.85 3.27 2.15
N ILE A 50 7.95 2.36 1.82
CA ILE A 50 6.61 2.22 2.43
C ILE A 50 6.73 1.16 3.53
N ALA A 51 6.82 1.61 4.79
CA ALA A 51 6.97 0.72 5.94
C ALA A 51 5.60 0.23 6.44
N GLU A 52 5.43 -1.09 6.55
CA GLU A 52 4.13 -1.71 6.83
C GLU A 52 3.90 -1.94 8.33
N VAL A 53 2.87 -1.31 8.86
CA VAL A 53 2.34 -1.50 10.22
C VAL A 53 1.36 -2.68 10.20
N LYS A 54 1.79 -3.83 10.72
CA LYS A 54 1.06 -5.10 10.62
C LYS A 54 1.14 -5.90 11.91
N LYS A 55 -0.01 -6.29 12.46
CA LYS A 55 -0.13 -7.13 13.66
C LYS A 55 0.00 -8.61 13.37
N ALA A 56 -0.69 -9.08 12.34
CA ALA A 56 -0.79 -10.49 11.98
C ALA A 56 -0.83 -10.68 10.46
N SER A 57 -0.61 -11.91 10.00
CA SER A 57 -0.83 -12.30 8.60
C SER A 57 -1.36 -13.73 8.51
N PRO A 58 -2.07 -14.11 7.42
CA PRO A 58 -2.57 -15.47 7.22
C PRO A 58 -1.47 -16.54 7.25
N SER A 59 -0.28 -16.20 6.73
CA SER A 59 0.84 -17.14 6.60
C SER A 59 1.67 -17.31 7.86
N LYS A 60 1.62 -16.36 8.82
CA LYS A 60 2.48 -16.34 10.02
C LYS A 60 1.69 -16.24 11.33
N GLY A 61 0.39 -16.03 11.29
CA GLY A 61 -0.40 -15.73 12.48
C GLY A 61 -0.03 -14.36 13.07
N VAL A 62 -0.08 -14.24 14.40
CA VAL A 62 0.32 -13.00 15.09
C VAL A 62 1.83 -12.82 15.00
N ILE A 63 2.27 -11.71 14.39
CA ILE A 63 3.68 -11.36 14.21
C ILE A 63 4.16 -10.52 15.39
N GLN A 64 3.30 -9.66 15.92
CA GLN A 64 3.61 -8.76 17.05
C GLN A 64 2.58 -8.95 18.16
N PRO A 65 2.89 -9.73 19.22
CA PRO A 65 1.99 -9.89 20.37
C PRO A 65 1.70 -8.56 21.07
N ASP A 66 2.72 -7.72 21.28
CA ASP A 66 2.65 -6.39 21.88
C ASP A 66 2.47 -5.29 20.81
N PHE A 67 1.49 -5.49 19.92
CA PHE A 67 1.24 -4.58 18.82
C PHE A 67 0.76 -3.22 19.30
N ASP A 68 1.51 -2.19 18.97
CA ASP A 68 1.16 -0.77 19.15
C ASP A 68 1.44 -0.03 17.84
N PRO A 69 0.38 0.38 17.09
CA PRO A 69 0.53 1.00 15.79
C PRO A 69 1.22 2.37 15.87
N VAL A 70 1.06 3.10 16.95
CA VAL A 70 1.67 4.42 17.14
C VAL A 70 3.17 4.28 17.37
N ARG A 71 3.59 3.39 18.27
CA ARG A 71 4.99 3.11 18.56
C ARG A 71 5.74 2.64 17.30
N ILE A 72 5.13 1.72 16.53
CA ILE A 72 5.72 1.20 15.31
C ILE A 72 5.85 2.29 14.25
N ALA A 73 4.79 3.07 14.01
CA ALA A 73 4.79 4.15 13.03
C ALA A 73 5.81 5.23 13.38
N SER A 74 5.95 5.60 14.65
CA SER A 74 6.96 6.57 15.13
C SER A 74 8.38 6.04 14.95
N ALA A 75 8.61 4.74 15.20
CA ALA A 75 9.91 4.11 14.95
C ALA A 75 10.27 4.11 13.45
N TYR A 76 9.31 3.82 12.57
CA TYR A 76 9.51 3.89 11.13
C TYR A 76 9.83 5.31 10.64
N GLU A 77 9.12 6.32 11.14
CA GLU A 77 9.40 7.72 10.85
C GLU A 77 10.82 8.11 11.30
N THR A 78 11.20 7.76 12.52
CA THR A 78 12.56 7.98 13.06
C THR A 78 13.63 7.23 12.27
N GLY A 79 13.30 6.04 11.75
CA GLY A 79 14.19 5.24 10.91
C GLY A 79 14.41 5.81 9.53
N GLY A 80 13.55 6.73 9.06
CA GLY A 80 13.64 7.37 7.73
C GLY A 80 12.78 6.68 6.68
N ALA A 81 11.70 5.98 7.07
CA ALA A 81 10.67 5.55 6.13
C ALA A 81 10.07 6.77 5.41
N THR A 82 9.65 6.59 4.18
CA THR A 82 9.05 7.65 3.35
C THR A 82 7.54 7.74 3.55
N CYS A 83 6.88 6.58 3.64
CA CYS A 83 5.45 6.43 3.81
C CYS A 83 5.16 5.24 4.73
N LEU A 84 3.92 5.17 5.21
CA LEU A 84 3.41 4.02 5.96
C LEU A 84 2.40 3.24 5.13
N SER A 85 2.34 1.92 5.32
CA SER A 85 1.23 1.06 4.92
C SER A 85 0.60 0.49 6.19
N VAL A 86 -0.69 0.72 6.42
CA VAL A 86 -1.37 0.29 7.64
C VAL A 86 -2.43 -0.74 7.28
N LEU A 87 -2.29 -1.97 7.81
CA LEU A 87 -3.26 -3.03 7.62
C LEU A 87 -4.58 -2.68 8.32
N THR A 88 -5.68 -2.64 7.55
CA THR A 88 -7.02 -2.33 8.06
C THR A 88 -7.99 -3.51 7.99
N ASP A 89 -7.64 -4.58 7.29
CA ASP A 89 -8.44 -5.82 7.26
C ASP A 89 -8.43 -6.53 8.62
N LYS A 90 -9.63 -6.72 9.19
CA LYS A 90 -9.81 -7.32 10.52
C LYS A 90 -9.58 -8.82 10.54
N LYS A 91 -10.17 -9.51 9.57
CA LYS A 91 -10.23 -10.97 9.60
C LYS A 91 -8.89 -11.64 9.42
N PHE A 92 -8.14 -11.22 8.44
CA PHE A 92 -6.92 -11.90 8.01
C PHE A 92 -5.65 -11.30 8.60
N PHE A 93 -5.69 -9.99 8.94
CA PHE A 93 -4.52 -9.25 9.40
C PHE A 93 -4.68 -8.67 10.81
N GLN A 94 -5.84 -8.85 11.46
CA GLN A 94 -6.18 -8.21 12.74
C GLN A 94 -5.96 -6.69 12.71
N GLY A 95 -6.21 -6.10 11.54
CA GLY A 95 -6.10 -4.67 11.29
C GLY A 95 -7.35 -3.90 11.69
N ASP A 96 -7.26 -2.57 11.69
CA ASP A 96 -8.40 -1.67 11.88
C ASP A 96 -8.10 -0.30 11.26
N PHE A 97 -9.13 0.36 10.72
CA PHE A 97 -9.02 1.76 10.29
C PHE A 97 -8.67 2.71 11.45
N ASP A 98 -9.03 2.35 12.67
CA ASP A 98 -8.69 3.12 13.86
C ASP A 98 -7.19 3.21 14.12
N PHE A 99 -6.38 2.27 13.61
CA PHE A 99 -4.92 2.37 13.69
C PHE A 99 -4.39 3.59 12.91
N ILE A 100 -4.98 3.89 11.74
CA ILE A 100 -4.65 5.10 10.98
C ILE A 100 -4.99 6.34 11.80
N THR A 101 -6.18 6.38 12.40
CA THR A 101 -6.63 7.50 13.24
C THR A 101 -5.68 7.73 14.44
N GLN A 102 -5.26 6.65 15.11
CA GLN A 102 -4.32 6.72 16.23
C GLN A 102 -2.95 7.25 15.81
N ILE A 103 -2.42 6.75 14.68
CA ILE A 103 -1.15 7.22 14.11
C ILE A 103 -1.23 8.71 13.73
N ARG A 104 -2.35 9.16 13.14
CA ARG A 104 -2.55 10.58 12.84
C ARG A 104 -2.63 11.45 14.09
N ALA A 105 -3.36 10.98 15.10
CA ALA A 105 -3.51 11.70 16.38
C ALA A 105 -2.19 11.83 17.15
N SER A 106 -1.24 10.91 16.96
CA SER A 106 0.10 11.00 17.56
C SER A 106 1.02 12.06 16.90
N GLY A 107 0.58 12.70 15.82
CA GLY A 107 1.36 13.71 15.11
C GLY A 107 2.31 13.15 14.03
N ASN A 108 2.28 11.84 13.75
CA ASN A 108 3.11 11.25 12.69
C ASN A 108 2.90 11.95 11.35
N SER A 109 4.00 12.36 10.70
CA SER A 109 3.98 13.20 9.51
C SER A 109 3.96 12.42 8.19
N LEU A 110 4.23 11.12 8.20
CA LEU A 110 4.35 10.33 6.98
C LEU A 110 2.99 10.15 6.27
N PRO A 111 2.96 10.15 4.92
CA PRO A 111 1.78 9.72 4.17
C PRO A 111 1.41 8.27 4.49
N ILE A 112 0.11 7.96 4.55
CA ILE A 112 -0.41 6.64 4.94
C ILE A 112 -1.24 6.01 3.81
N LEU A 113 -0.86 4.79 3.43
CA LEU A 113 -1.65 3.86 2.63
C LEU A 113 -2.55 3.03 3.56
N ALA A 114 -3.86 3.05 3.33
CA ALA A 114 -4.77 2.06 3.91
C ALA A 114 -4.65 0.75 3.11
N LYS A 115 -4.04 -0.27 3.72
CA LYS A 115 -3.84 -1.60 3.11
C LYS A 115 -5.07 -2.46 3.41
N GLU A 116 -6.01 -2.48 2.49
CA GLU A 116 -7.34 -3.10 2.60
C GLU A 116 -7.69 -3.85 1.32
N PHE A 117 -8.56 -4.85 1.40
CA PHE A 117 -9.22 -5.44 0.24
C PHE A 117 -10.38 -4.55 -0.19
N VAL A 118 -10.08 -3.51 -0.95
CA VAL A 118 -11.09 -2.57 -1.44
C VAL A 118 -11.88 -3.21 -2.58
N VAL A 119 -13.21 -3.31 -2.40
CA VAL A 119 -14.14 -3.86 -3.40
C VAL A 119 -15.30 -2.91 -3.70
N GLU A 120 -15.49 -1.87 -2.88
CA GLU A 120 -16.50 -0.85 -3.14
C GLU A 120 -16.16 0.53 -2.54
N ALA A 121 -16.80 1.56 -3.07
CA ALA A 121 -16.50 2.95 -2.75
C ALA A 121 -16.68 3.32 -1.26
N TYR A 122 -17.54 2.61 -0.51
CA TYR A 122 -17.70 2.85 0.93
C TYR A 122 -16.37 2.76 1.68
N GLN A 123 -15.51 1.80 1.32
CA GLN A 123 -14.21 1.61 1.95
C GLN A 123 -13.25 2.78 1.68
N LEU A 124 -13.36 3.43 0.51
CA LEU A 124 -12.58 4.62 0.18
C LEU A 124 -12.93 5.79 1.11
N TYR A 125 -14.23 6.03 1.34
CA TYR A 125 -14.66 7.04 2.31
C TYR A 125 -14.22 6.69 3.74
N ARG A 126 -14.25 5.42 4.12
CA ARG A 126 -13.75 4.96 5.43
C ARG A 126 -12.27 5.23 5.60
N ALA A 127 -11.45 4.89 4.59
CA ALA A 127 -10.01 5.14 4.58
C ALA A 127 -9.73 6.65 4.71
N ARG A 128 -10.43 7.46 3.89
CA ARG A 128 -10.27 8.91 3.92
C ARG A 128 -10.67 9.51 5.26
N ALA A 129 -11.80 9.07 5.84
CA ALA A 129 -12.29 9.51 7.14
C ALA A 129 -11.32 9.16 8.29
N ALA A 130 -10.61 8.04 8.18
CA ALA A 130 -9.57 7.65 9.13
C ALA A 130 -8.26 8.46 8.97
N GLY A 131 -8.10 9.20 7.87
CA GLY A 131 -6.91 10.02 7.60
C GLY A 131 -5.90 9.36 6.66
N ALA A 132 -6.29 8.35 5.88
CA ALA A 132 -5.45 7.81 4.82
C ALA A 132 -5.23 8.82 3.69
N ASP A 133 -4.10 8.73 3.02
CA ASP A 133 -3.70 9.52 1.86
C ASP A 133 -3.74 8.69 0.57
N ALA A 134 -3.59 7.36 0.71
CA ALA A 134 -3.66 6.42 -0.39
C ALA A 134 -4.42 5.15 0.02
N VAL A 135 -4.86 4.39 -0.98
CA VAL A 135 -5.53 3.09 -0.83
C VAL A 135 -4.95 2.07 -1.79
N LEU A 136 -5.11 0.79 -1.45
CA LEU A 136 -4.75 -0.34 -2.29
C LEU A 136 -5.93 -0.74 -3.18
N LEU A 137 -5.67 -0.96 -4.48
CA LEU A 137 -6.56 -1.67 -5.39
C LEU A 137 -5.81 -2.86 -6.00
N ILE A 138 -6.36 -4.06 -5.87
CA ILE A 138 -5.69 -5.30 -6.30
C ILE A 138 -6.26 -5.74 -7.65
N ALA A 139 -5.43 -5.71 -8.69
CA ALA A 139 -5.83 -6.07 -10.05
C ALA A 139 -6.36 -7.52 -10.14
N ALA A 140 -5.74 -8.47 -9.46
CA ALA A 140 -6.18 -9.87 -9.44
C ALA A 140 -7.62 -10.05 -8.90
N VAL A 141 -8.11 -9.10 -8.11
CA VAL A 141 -9.40 -9.14 -7.42
C VAL A 141 -10.48 -8.37 -8.17
N LEU A 142 -10.10 -7.27 -8.83
CA LEU A 142 -11.02 -6.31 -9.42
C LEU A 142 -11.11 -6.48 -10.95
N PRO A 143 -12.29 -6.71 -11.52
CA PRO A 143 -12.53 -6.55 -12.95
C PRO A 143 -12.22 -5.12 -13.43
N ASN A 144 -12.01 -4.94 -14.73
CA ASN A 144 -11.65 -3.64 -15.29
C ASN A 144 -12.66 -2.53 -14.97
N GLU A 145 -13.94 -2.84 -15.02
CA GLU A 145 -15.01 -1.88 -14.74
C GLU A 145 -14.94 -1.40 -13.28
N ASP A 146 -14.83 -2.34 -12.33
CA ASP A 146 -14.73 -2.01 -10.91
C ASP A 146 -13.44 -1.23 -10.62
N LEU A 147 -12.32 -1.64 -11.26
CA LEU A 147 -11.05 -0.94 -11.09
C LEU A 147 -11.15 0.52 -11.59
N ARG A 148 -11.79 0.75 -12.76
CA ARG A 148 -12.05 2.13 -13.27
C ARG A 148 -12.92 2.94 -12.33
N LEU A 149 -14.02 2.34 -11.83
CA LEU A 149 -14.93 2.99 -10.90
C LEU A 149 -14.23 3.39 -9.60
N LEU A 150 -13.44 2.48 -9.02
CA LEU A 150 -12.73 2.70 -7.77
C LEU A 150 -11.57 3.70 -7.94
N LEU A 151 -10.84 3.68 -9.06
CA LEU A 151 -9.84 4.69 -9.39
C LEU A 151 -10.48 6.09 -9.47
N SER A 152 -11.59 6.22 -10.20
CA SER A 152 -12.34 7.48 -10.30
C SER A 152 -12.88 7.94 -8.94
N ALA A 153 -13.44 7.02 -8.14
CA ALA A 153 -13.95 7.33 -6.81
C ALA A 153 -12.83 7.75 -5.84
N SER A 154 -11.67 7.11 -5.91
CA SER A 154 -10.49 7.48 -5.09
C SER A 154 -10.06 8.93 -5.36
N ARG A 155 -9.96 9.33 -6.63
CA ARG A 155 -9.63 10.71 -7.00
C ARG A 155 -10.65 11.71 -6.45
N LYS A 156 -11.96 11.38 -6.53
CA LYS A 156 -13.04 12.27 -6.02
C LYS A 156 -12.96 12.53 -4.52
N VAL A 157 -12.41 11.58 -3.76
CA VAL A 157 -12.21 11.75 -2.32
C VAL A 157 -10.79 12.19 -1.96
N GLY A 158 -9.95 12.46 -2.97
CA GLY A 158 -8.58 12.94 -2.80
C GLY A 158 -7.57 11.86 -2.44
N LEU A 159 -7.89 10.57 -2.57
CA LEU A 159 -6.96 9.47 -2.31
C LEU A 159 -6.14 9.12 -3.54
N GLN A 160 -4.84 8.97 -3.36
CA GLN A 160 -3.95 8.33 -4.34
C GLN A 160 -4.10 6.80 -4.26
N VAL A 161 -3.64 6.10 -5.28
CA VAL A 161 -3.88 4.66 -5.38
C VAL A 161 -2.58 3.90 -5.65
N LEU A 162 -2.37 2.82 -4.88
CA LEU A 162 -1.44 1.76 -5.21
C LEU A 162 -2.22 0.65 -5.94
N VAL A 163 -1.95 0.45 -7.24
CA VAL A 163 -2.54 -0.66 -8.01
C VAL A 163 -1.59 -1.84 -7.98
N GLU A 164 -1.97 -2.88 -7.25
CA GLU A 164 -1.17 -4.09 -7.07
C GLU A 164 -1.40 -5.09 -8.21
N VAL A 165 -0.31 -5.61 -8.79
CA VAL A 165 -0.28 -6.63 -9.83
C VAL A 165 0.67 -7.77 -9.46
N HIS A 166 0.41 -8.99 -9.97
CA HIS A 166 1.20 -10.20 -9.70
C HIS A 166 1.77 -10.81 -11.00
N THR A 167 1.26 -10.40 -12.16
CA THR A 167 1.64 -10.97 -13.46
C THR A 167 1.77 -9.89 -14.52
N VAL A 168 2.51 -10.22 -15.61
CA VAL A 168 2.61 -9.35 -16.80
C VAL A 168 1.21 -9.07 -17.37
N ALA A 169 0.36 -10.10 -17.47
CA ALA A 169 -1.00 -9.95 -18.01
C ALA A 169 -1.86 -9.00 -17.16
N GLU A 170 -1.72 -9.01 -15.83
CA GLU A 170 -2.40 -8.04 -14.98
C GLU A 170 -1.90 -6.62 -15.22
N LEU A 171 -0.57 -6.43 -15.37
CA LEU A 171 -0.01 -5.12 -15.68
C LEU A 171 -0.48 -4.61 -17.04
N GLU A 172 -0.48 -5.45 -18.09
CA GLU A 172 -1.02 -5.11 -19.41
C GLU A 172 -2.48 -4.65 -19.31
N ARG A 173 -3.29 -5.41 -18.58
CA ARG A 173 -4.69 -5.11 -18.33
C ARG A 173 -4.88 -3.78 -17.62
N VAL A 174 -4.08 -3.50 -16.59
CA VAL A 174 -4.11 -2.22 -15.85
C VAL A 174 -3.72 -1.07 -16.78
N LEU A 175 -2.63 -1.19 -17.54
CA LEU A 175 -2.19 -0.15 -18.47
C LEU A 175 -3.20 0.09 -19.62
N SER A 176 -3.99 -0.92 -20.01
CA SER A 176 -5.05 -0.77 -20.99
C SER A 176 -6.21 0.12 -20.54
N LEU A 177 -6.30 0.44 -19.25
CA LEU A 177 -7.27 1.41 -18.73
C LEU A 177 -7.01 2.84 -19.24
N GLY A 178 -5.77 3.14 -19.65
CA GLY A 178 -5.35 4.43 -20.15
C GLY A 178 -4.83 5.38 -19.07
N GLU A 179 -4.06 6.37 -19.50
CA GLU A 179 -3.36 7.29 -18.58
C GLU A 179 -4.30 8.12 -17.71
N GLU A 180 -5.41 8.60 -18.28
CA GLU A 180 -6.44 9.35 -17.55
C GLU A 180 -7.04 8.54 -16.39
N ALA A 181 -7.33 7.25 -16.62
CA ALA A 181 -7.85 6.38 -15.57
C ALA A 181 -6.82 6.15 -14.45
N LEU A 182 -5.53 6.11 -14.80
CA LEU A 182 -4.41 5.88 -13.90
C LEU A 182 -3.78 7.16 -13.34
N GLU A 183 -4.41 8.32 -13.54
CA GLU A 183 -3.99 9.56 -12.89
C GLU A 183 -4.08 9.42 -11.36
N GLY A 184 -3.03 9.86 -10.64
CA GLY A 184 -2.96 9.72 -9.18
C GLY A 184 -2.74 8.27 -8.72
N ALA A 185 -2.38 7.35 -9.63
CA ALA A 185 -2.05 5.98 -9.31
C ALA A 185 -0.57 5.68 -9.54
N MET A 186 0.01 4.87 -8.63
CA MET A 186 1.27 4.17 -8.78
C MET A 186 1.02 2.67 -8.94
N LEU A 187 2.04 1.92 -9.32
CA LEU A 187 1.98 0.48 -9.47
C LEU A 187 2.71 -0.23 -8.34
N GLY A 188 2.23 -1.41 -7.96
CA GLY A 188 2.90 -2.31 -7.04
C GLY A 188 3.03 -3.69 -7.66
N ILE A 189 4.21 -4.29 -7.60
CA ILE A 189 4.44 -5.68 -7.99
C ILE A 189 4.56 -6.50 -6.72
N ASN A 190 3.57 -7.35 -6.47
CA ASN A 190 3.60 -8.23 -5.32
C ASN A 190 4.22 -9.57 -5.70
N ASN A 191 5.40 -9.83 -5.13
CA ASN A 191 6.17 -11.06 -5.33
C ASN A 191 5.60 -12.27 -4.59
N ARG A 192 4.51 -12.10 -3.82
CA ARG A 192 3.83 -13.19 -3.13
C ARG A 192 2.68 -13.71 -3.98
N ASP A 193 2.74 -14.96 -4.35
CA ASP A 193 1.61 -15.67 -4.97
C ASP A 193 0.47 -15.80 -3.96
N LEU A 194 -0.73 -15.35 -4.33
CA LEU A 194 -1.90 -15.31 -3.43
C LEU A 194 -2.51 -16.69 -3.17
N GLY A 195 -2.23 -17.69 -4.01
CA GLY A 195 -2.74 -19.06 -3.85
C GLY A 195 -1.81 -19.94 -3.01
N THR A 196 -0.49 -19.84 -3.23
CA THR A 196 0.52 -20.70 -2.60
C THR A 196 1.27 -20.04 -1.45
N PHE A 197 1.16 -18.72 -1.31
CA PHE A 197 1.94 -17.85 -0.40
C PHE A 197 3.47 -17.89 -0.62
N LYS A 198 3.94 -18.51 -1.69
CA LYS A 198 5.36 -18.46 -2.05
C LYS A 198 5.75 -17.04 -2.46
N VAL A 199 6.97 -16.66 -2.13
CA VAL A 199 7.56 -15.37 -2.47
C VAL A 199 8.75 -15.60 -3.38
N ASP A 200 8.77 -14.88 -4.52
CA ASP A 200 9.85 -14.94 -5.49
C ASP A 200 10.10 -13.54 -6.09
N LEU A 201 11.24 -12.93 -5.77
CA LEU A 201 11.62 -11.61 -6.29
C LEU A 201 11.79 -11.61 -7.83
N ASP A 202 11.95 -12.79 -8.44
CA ASP A 202 12.04 -12.91 -9.89
C ASP A 202 10.76 -12.43 -10.60
N VAL A 203 9.61 -12.45 -9.93
CA VAL A 203 8.36 -11.88 -10.44
C VAL A 203 8.54 -10.40 -10.77
N THR A 204 9.16 -9.62 -9.89
CA THR A 204 9.48 -8.21 -10.16
C THR A 204 10.35 -8.08 -11.40
N ARG A 205 11.43 -8.87 -11.52
CA ARG A 205 12.32 -8.84 -12.69
C ARG A 205 11.57 -9.18 -13.97
N GLN A 206 10.75 -10.22 -13.98
CA GLN A 206 9.99 -10.66 -15.16
C GLN A 206 8.99 -9.59 -15.61
N ILE A 207 8.23 -9.02 -14.69
CA ILE A 207 7.24 -7.98 -14.99
C ILE A 207 7.94 -6.72 -15.51
N MET A 208 9.01 -6.26 -14.87
CA MET A 208 9.71 -5.04 -15.26
C MET A 208 10.48 -5.18 -16.57
N ALA A 209 11.00 -6.38 -16.90
CA ALA A 209 11.65 -6.65 -18.18
C ALA A 209 10.67 -6.74 -19.37
N SER A 210 9.37 -6.94 -19.12
CA SER A 210 8.33 -7.02 -20.15
C SER A 210 8.10 -5.68 -20.86
N ASP A 211 7.43 -5.70 -21.99
CA ASP A 211 7.05 -4.46 -22.69
C ASP A 211 6.07 -3.62 -21.89
N ALA A 212 5.19 -4.25 -21.07
CA ALA A 212 4.31 -3.56 -20.15
C ALA A 212 5.08 -2.84 -19.06
N GLY A 213 6.11 -3.46 -18.46
CA GLY A 213 6.98 -2.84 -17.47
C GLY A 213 7.73 -1.63 -18.04
N LYS A 214 8.31 -1.77 -19.21
CA LYS A 214 8.99 -0.67 -19.93
C LYS A 214 8.02 0.49 -20.24
N LYS A 215 6.80 0.17 -20.69
CA LYS A 215 5.74 1.16 -20.93
C LYS A 215 5.34 1.90 -19.67
N ALA A 216 5.20 1.21 -18.54
CA ALA A 216 4.90 1.83 -17.25
C ALA A 216 5.98 2.84 -16.83
N LEU A 217 7.26 2.47 -16.96
CA LEU A 217 8.38 3.37 -16.66
C LEU A 217 8.43 4.58 -17.62
N ALA A 218 8.23 4.34 -18.92
CA ALA A 218 8.20 5.42 -19.93
C ALA A 218 7.04 6.41 -19.67
N ALA A 219 5.93 5.95 -19.12
CA ALA A 219 4.81 6.78 -18.66
C ALA A 219 5.08 7.49 -17.30
N GLY A 220 6.28 7.39 -16.74
CA GLY A 220 6.67 8.02 -15.48
C GLY A 220 5.97 7.45 -14.24
N LYS A 221 5.44 6.22 -14.32
CA LYS A 221 4.83 5.55 -13.16
C LYS A 221 5.93 5.14 -12.18
N ILE A 222 5.72 5.45 -10.90
CA ILE A 222 6.53 4.84 -9.84
C ILE A 222 6.03 3.42 -9.60
N VAL A 223 6.94 2.48 -9.47
CA VAL A 223 6.65 1.07 -9.22
C VAL A 223 7.22 0.68 -7.87
N ALA A 224 6.40 0.09 -7.00
CA ALA A 224 6.82 -0.48 -5.73
C ALA A 224 7.05 -1.99 -5.88
N CYS A 225 8.16 -2.49 -5.33
CA CYS A 225 8.41 -3.91 -5.11
C CYS A 225 7.81 -4.30 -3.75
N GLU A 226 6.87 -5.25 -3.74
CA GLU A 226 6.17 -5.70 -2.54
C GLU A 226 6.47 -7.16 -2.25
N SER A 227 6.62 -7.50 -1.00
CA SER A 227 6.99 -8.84 -0.50
C SER A 227 8.39 -9.31 -0.94
N GLY A 228 9.08 -10.02 -0.07
CA GLY A 228 10.36 -10.66 -0.38
C GLY A 228 11.60 -9.77 -0.19
N VAL A 229 11.45 -8.53 0.22
CA VAL A 229 12.57 -7.64 0.51
C VAL A 229 12.97 -7.79 1.99
N PHE A 230 14.11 -8.39 2.25
CA PHE A 230 14.62 -8.66 3.61
C PHE A 230 15.97 -7.99 3.87
N THR A 231 16.77 -7.78 2.83
CA THR A 231 18.16 -7.31 2.92
C THR A 231 18.39 -6.09 2.03
N PRO A 232 19.48 -5.33 2.27
CA PRO A 232 19.88 -4.27 1.34
C PRO A 232 20.14 -4.79 -0.09
N ALA A 233 20.59 -6.02 -0.25
CA ALA A 233 20.78 -6.64 -1.56
C ALA A 233 19.44 -6.85 -2.30
N ASP A 234 18.38 -7.24 -1.59
CA ASP A 234 17.03 -7.32 -2.18
C ASP A 234 16.51 -5.94 -2.59
N ALA A 235 16.79 -4.91 -1.78
CA ALA A 235 16.45 -3.53 -2.10
C ALA A 235 17.20 -3.04 -3.35
N ALA A 236 18.50 -3.33 -3.45
CA ALA A 236 19.30 -3.02 -4.63
C ALA A 236 18.77 -3.74 -5.87
N PHE A 237 18.44 -5.04 -5.76
CA PHE A 237 17.83 -5.81 -6.83
C PHE A 237 16.53 -5.16 -7.35
N ALA A 238 15.65 -4.68 -6.47
CA ALA A 238 14.43 -4.00 -6.87
C ALA A 238 14.72 -2.71 -7.65
N VAL A 239 15.69 -1.90 -7.19
CA VAL A 239 16.12 -0.66 -7.86
C VAL A 239 16.74 -0.95 -9.22
N GLU A 240 17.62 -1.93 -9.33
CA GLU A 240 18.25 -2.37 -10.59
C GLU A 240 17.21 -2.81 -11.62
N ASN A 241 16.08 -3.34 -11.18
CA ASN A 241 14.94 -3.69 -12.03
C ASN A 241 13.94 -2.55 -12.24
N GLY A 242 14.27 -1.30 -11.84
CA GLY A 242 13.48 -0.11 -12.14
C GLY A 242 12.38 0.22 -11.12
N CYS A 243 12.36 -0.43 -9.94
CA CYS A 243 11.44 -0.06 -8.88
C CYS A 243 11.92 1.20 -8.16
N GLY A 244 11.06 2.22 -8.08
CA GLY A 244 11.33 3.46 -7.36
C GLY A 244 10.90 3.43 -5.89
N ALA A 245 10.19 2.38 -5.46
CA ALA A 245 9.72 2.21 -4.09
C ALA A 245 9.77 0.74 -3.64
N LEU A 246 9.79 0.55 -2.32
CA LEU A 246 9.66 -0.76 -1.66
C LEU A 246 8.48 -0.72 -0.70
N LEU A 247 7.70 -1.80 -0.60
CA LEU A 247 6.73 -2.00 0.47
C LEU A 247 7.18 -3.18 1.32
N VAL A 248 7.57 -2.88 2.56
CA VAL A 248 8.25 -3.82 3.45
C VAL A 248 7.59 -3.83 4.83
N GLY A 249 7.34 -5.00 5.37
CA GLY A 249 6.75 -5.18 6.69
C GLY A 249 7.49 -6.20 7.53
N GLU A 250 7.55 -7.46 7.08
CA GLU A 250 8.01 -8.57 7.89
C GLU A 250 9.45 -8.39 8.41
N SER A 251 10.37 -7.97 7.57
CA SER A 251 11.77 -7.77 7.94
C SER A 251 11.98 -6.62 8.93
N LEU A 252 11.12 -5.60 8.89
CA LEU A 252 11.28 -4.41 9.74
C LEU A 252 10.89 -4.64 11.20
N VAL A 253 10.11 -5.67 11.49
CA VAL A 253 9.58 -5.93 12.85
C VAL A 253 10.24 -7.14 13.55
N ARG A 254 11.06 -7.91 12.84
CA ARG A 254 11.69 -9.11 13.39
C ARG A 254 12.77 -8.83 14.42
N GLU A 255 13.50 -7.72 14.31
CA GLU A 255 14.73 -7.45 15.06
C GLU A 255 14.53 -6.60 16.33
N GLY A 256 13.29 -6.37 16.77
CA GLY A 256 13.01 -5.67 18.03
C GLY A 256 13.21 -4.15 17.99
N ASP A 257 14.01 -3.60 17.07
CA ASP A 257 14.17 -2.15 16.81
C ASP A 257 13.77 -1.81 15.36
N PRO A 258 12.51 -1.44 15.12
CA PRO A 258 12.05 -1.12 13.78
C PRO A 258 12.75 0.09 13.15
N ALA A 259 13.22 1.06 13.94
CA ALA A 259 13.95 2.21 13.41
C ALA A 259 15.34 1.82 12.91
N ALA A 260 16.05 0.94 13.63
CA ALA A 260 17.33 0.40 13.18
C ALA A 260 17.15 -0.47 11.92
N ALA A 261 16.10 -1.29 11.87
CA ALA A 261 15.80 -2.12 10.71
C ALA A 261 15.54 -1.29 9.43
N VAL A 262 14.80 -0.19 9.56
CA VAL A 262 14.60 0.76 8.44
C VAL A 262 15.93 1.34 7.97
N ARG A 263 16.77 1.82 8.89
CA ARG A 263 18.08 2.38 8.54
C ARG A 263 18.98 1.34 7.84
N ALA A 264 19.02 0.12 8.38
CA ALA A 264 19.82 -0.96 7.80
C ALA A 264 19.36 -1.35 6.40
N LEU A 265 18.06 -1.40 6.15
CA LEU A 265 17.51 -1.72 4.82
C LEU A 265 17.82 -0.63 3.78
N LEU A 266 17.91 0.63 4.21
CA LEU A 266 18.12 1.79 3.34
C LEU A 266 19.60 2.23 3.25
N ALA A 267 20.50 1.54 3.93
CA ALA A 267 21.94 1.79 3.87
C ALA A 267 22.51 1.32 2.53
#